data_a654a49994bdf7d4ee0cf4703622c52a
#
_entry.id   a654a49994bdf7d4ee0cf4703622c52a
#
_cell.length_a   1.000
_cell.length_b   1.000
_cell.length_c   1.000
_cell.angle_alpha   90.00
_cell.angle_beta   90.00
_cell.angle_gamma   90.00
#
_symmetry.space_group_name_H-M   'P 1'
#
loop_
_entity.id
_entity.type
_entity.pdbx_description
1 polymer ?
#
loop_
_entity_poly.entity_id
_entity_poly.type
_entity_poly.pdbx_seq_one_letter_code
_entity_poly.pdbx_strand_id
1 'polypeptide(L)'
;MCIRDRSKETLGKSTSEEITNEYLYGESTDNIIAENNCLYQVDWEQGQKTGFFLDQRDNRKLLSEYSKGKKILNCFSYSGGFSVSALKNGATLVHSVDSSSAAIGLCEENLRINGFDSEKHQCFVSDVMDFMQNMAEEYDIIVVDPPAYAKSISAKHNAIQGYKRLNKMAMDKIKAGGLIFSFSCSQVVDRRMFNATLQSAAIQSGRKIRILHELSQAACHPLNACLLYTSDAADEEDSVDLGGRRI
;
A
#
# COMPACT_ATOMS: atom_id res chain seq x y z
N MET A 1 8.01 0.44 -26.95
CA MET A 1 7.82 1.65 -26.12
C MET A 1 6.39 2.11 -26.34
N CYS A 2 5.60 2.22 -25.29
CA CYS A 2 4.27 2.83 -25.35
C CYS A 2 4.26 4.08 -24.45
N ILE A 3 3.45 5.07 -24.79
CA ILE A 3 3.25 6.30 -24.04
C ILE A 3 1.75 6.38 -23.77
N ARG A 4 1.39 6.54 -22.52
CA ARG A 4 0.00 6.60 -22.08
C ARG A 4 -0.31 7.95 -21.45
N ASP A 5 -1.48 8.49 -21.76
CA ASP A 5 -2.05 9.67 -21.11
C ASP A 5 -3.03 9.26 -20.01
N ARG A 6 -2.87 9.82 -18.82
CA ARG A 6 -3.77 9.69 -17.68
C ARG A 6 -4.35 11.01 -17.20
N SER A 7 -4.44 11.98 -18.09
CA SER A 7 -4.92 13.33 -17.78
C SER A 7 -6.38 13.41 -17.34
N LYS A 8 -7.18 12.34 -17.53
CA LYS A 8 -8.58 12.28 -17.10
C LYS A 8 -8.76 12.62 -15.61
N GLU A 9 -7.88 12.12 -14.76
CA GLU A 9 -7.97 12.34 -13.31
C GLU A 9 -7.70 13.79 -12.92
N THR A 10 -6.85 14.47 -13.69
CA THR A 10 -6.42 15.85 -13.43
C THR A 10 -7.28 16.88 -14.15
N LEU A 11 -7.53 16.69 -15.44
CA LEU A 11 -8.22 17.65 -16.29
C LEU A 11 -9.75 17.47 -16.29
N GLY A 12 -10.26 16.27 -16.06
CA GLY A 12 -11.69 15.98 -16.08
C GLY A 12 -12.53 16.74 -15.03
N LYS A 13 -11.87 17.39 -14.06
CA LYS A 13 -12.51 18.28 -13.08
C LYS A 13 -12.61 19.73 -13.54
N SER A 14 -11.88 20.12 -14.57
CA SER A 14 -11.75 21.52 -15.02
C SER A 14 -12.30 21.79 -16.42
N THR A 15 -12.62 20.76 -17.18
CA THR A 15 -13.12 20.89 -18.56
C THR A 15 -14.45 20.16 -18.74
N SER A 16 -15.29 20.70 -19.61
CA SER A 16 -16.57 20.07 -20.02
C SER A 16 -16.39 18.99 -21.09
N GLU A 17 -15.17 18.69 -21.49
CA GLU A 17 -14.86 17.67 -22.48
C GLU A 17 -14.69 16.30 -21.80
N GLU A 18 -15.16 15.27 -22.48
CA GLU A 18 -15.03 13.88 -22.02
C GLU A 18 -13.60 13.40 -22.29
N ILE A 19 -12.72 13.56 -21.30
CA ILE A 19 -11.33 13.14 -21.40
C ILE A 19 -11.24 11.64 -21.01
N THR A 20 -10.66 10.85 -21.88
CA THR A 20 -10.41 9.41 -21.65
C THR A 20 -8.91 9.16 -21.48
N ASN A 21 -8.57 8.19 -20.63
CA ASN A 21 -7.19 7.68 -20.59
C ASN A 21 -6.94 6.87 -21.86
N GLU A 22 -5.87 7.15 -22.57
CA GLU A 22 -5.55 6.47 -23.83
C GLU A 22 -4.04 6.32 -24.06
N TYR A 23 -3.67 5.50 -25.01
CA TYR A 23 -2.29 5.38 -25.45
C TYR A 23 -2.00 6.49 -26.48
N LEU A 24 -1.06 7.37 -26.18
CA LEU A 24 -0.56 8.39 -27.12
C LEU A 24 0.35 7.78 -28.18
N TYR A 25 0.99 6.64 -27.86
CA TYR A 25 1.87 5.94 -28.78
C TYR A 25 2.00 4.45 -28.37
N GLY A 26 1.93 3.57 -29.36
CA GLY A 26 2.04 2.12 -29.16
C GLY A 26 0.82 1.51 -28.50
N GLU A 27 0.86 0.21 -28.29
CA GLU A 27 -0.13 -0.59 -27.57
C GLU A 27 0.59 -1.49 -26.58
N SER A 28 0.03 -1.73 -25.41
CA SER A 28 0.54 -2.73 -24.48
C SER A 28 -0.24 -4.01 -24.66
N THR A 29 0.42 -5.05 -25.10
CA THR A 29 -0.13 -6.41 -25.21
C THR A 29 0.15 -7.25 -23.99
N ASP A 30 1.12 -6.82 -23.17
CA ASP A 30 1.57 -7.53 -21.97
C ASP A 30 1.73 -6.54 -20.80
N ASN A 31 0.83 -6.65 -19.85
CA ASN A 31 0.78 -5.80 -18.67
C ASN A 31 1.48 -6.47 -17.47
N ILE A 32 2.47 -7.33 -17.70
CA ILE A 32 3.23 -8.03 -16.66
C ILE A 32 4.56 -7.31 -16.43
N ILE A 33 4.83 -6.98 -15.17
CA ILE A 33 6.13 -6.48 -14.72
C ILE A 33 6.83 -7.53 -13.85
N ALA A 34 8.15 -7.46 -13.79
CA ALA A 34 8.96 -8.30 -12.92
C ALA A 34 9.65 -7.46 -11.84
N GLU A 35 9.55 -7.89 -10.58
CA GLU A 35 10.22 -7.28 -9.44
C GLU A 35 10.67 -8.36 -8.45
N ASN A 36 11.95 -8.35 -8.05
CA ASN A 36 12.50 -9.28 -7.05
C ASN A 36 12.15 -10.76 -7.30
N ASN A 37 12.24 -11.21 -8.56
CA ASN A 37 11.87 -12.56 -9.03
C ASN A 37 10.37 -12.90 -8.87
N CYS A 38 9.52 -11.93 -8.74
CA CYS A 38 8.07 -12.05 -8.77
C CYS A 38 7.53 -11.38 -10.04
N LEU A 39 6.40 -11.89 -10.53
CA LEU A 39 5.67 -11.32 -11.66
C LEU A 39 4.40 -10.64 -11.15
N TYR A 40 4.04 -9.52 -11.76
CA TYR A 40 2.83 -8.78 -11.39
C TYR A 40 2.09 -8.33 -12.64
N GLN A 41 0.84 -8.75 -12.74
CA GLN A 41 -0.12 -8.16 -13.65
C GLN A 41 -0.44 -6.75 -13.16
N VAL A 42 -0.35 -5.76 -14.04
CA VAL A 42 -0.55 -4.35 -13.72
C VAL A 42 -1.68 -3.81 -14.57
N ASP A 43 -2.60 -3.12 -13.94
CA ASP A 43 -3.66 -2.41 -14.65
C ASP A 43 -3.25 -0.95 -14.89
N TRP A 44 -2.66 -0.69 -16.06
CA TRP A 44 -2.26 0.64 -16.45
C TRP A 44 -3.43 1.58 -16.76
N GLU A 45 -4.59 1.02 -17.08
CA GLU A 45 -5.73 1.80 -17.60
C GLU A 45 -6.67 2.26 -16.50
N GLN A 46 -7.02 1.38 -15.59
CA GLN A 46 -8.01 1.64 -14.53
C GLN A 46 -7.43 1.50 -13.12
N GLY A 47 -6.22 0.96 -13.01
CA GLY A 47 -5.56 0.76 -11.73
C GLY A 47 -5.25 2.06 -11.01
N GLN A 48 -5.16 2.01 -9.69
CA GLN A 48 -4.75 3.16 -8.88
C GLN A 48 -3.35 3.62 -9.26
N LYS A 49 -3.11 4.93 -9.29
CA LYS A 49 -1.83 5.54 -9.68
C LYS A 49 -1.36 5.00 -11.04
N THR A 50 -0.16 4.46 -11.09
CA THR A 50 0.43 3.81 -12.28
C THR A 50 0.07 2.33 -12.40
N GLY A 51 -0.91 1.83 -11.63
CA GLY A 51 -1.34 0.43 -11.62
C GLY A 51 -0.53 -0.46 -10.68
N PHE A 52 0.59 0.02 -10.15
CA PHE A 52 1.43 -0.68 -9.18
C PHE A 52 2.20 0.30 -8.29
N PHE A 53 2.40 -0.03 -7.03
CA PHE A 53 3.09 0.81 -6.05
C PHE A 53 4.60 0.53 -6.05
N LEU A 54 5.34 1.14 -6.97
CA LEU A 54 6.78 0.96 -7.11
C LEU A 54 7.57 1.48 -5.90
N ASP A 55 7.07 2.49 -5.22
CA ASP A 55 7.64 3.08 -4.01
C ASP A 55 7.79 2.06 -2.87
N GLN A 56 6.93 1.04 -2.81
CA GLN A 56 6.97 -0.03 -1.82
C GLN A 56 7.95 -1.18 -2.15
N ARG A 57 8.71 -1.10 -3.24
CA ARG A 57 9.62 -2.16 -3.71
C ARG A 57 10.59 -2.65 -2.63
N ASP A 58 11.28 -1.72 -1.98
CA ASP A 58 12.30 -2.05 -0.99
C ASP A 58 11.65 -2.54 0.32
N ASN A 59 10.45 -2.06 0.63
CA ASN A 59 9.66 -2.53 1.77
C ASN A 59 9.13 -3.96 1.54
N ARG A 60 8.69 -4.30 0.31
CA ARG A 60 8.35 -5.68 -0.06
C ARG A 60 9.55 -6.61 0.06
N LYS A 61 10.74 -6.15 -0.37
CA LYS A 61 11.97 -6.90 -0.22
C LYS A 61 12.30 -7.14 1.25
N LEU A 62 12.22 -6.12 2.09
CA LEU A 62 12.45 -6.26 3.53
C LEU A 62 11.45 -7.24 4.18
N LEU A 63 10.15 -7.14 3.85
CA LEU A 63 9.16 -8.11 4.33
C LEU A 63 9.57 -9.54 3.97
N SER A 64 10.04 -9.75 2.75
CA SER A 64 10.42 -11.07 2.26
C SER A 64 11.53 -11.73 3.10
N GLU A 65 12.44 -10.94 3.66
CA GLU A 65 13.53 -11.42 4.52
C GLU A 65 13.01 -11.98 5.87
N TYR A 66 11.84 -11.52 6.31
CA TYR A 66 11.17 -11.99 7.55
C TYR A 66 10.13 -13.07 7.31
N SER A 67 9.80 -13.40 6.04
CA SER A 67 8.60 -14.18 5.69
C SER A 67 8.75 -15.68 5.85
N LYS A 68 9.97 -16.22 5.84
CA LYS A 68 10.20 -17.68 5.85
C LYS A 68 9.57 -18.36 7.07
N GLY A 69 8.66 -19.30 6.82
CA GLY A 69 7.99 -20.08 7.86
C GLY A 69 6.91 -19.30 8.62
N LYS A 70 6.48 -18.13 8.14
CA LYS A 70 5.55 -17.22 8.83
C LYS A 70 4.15 -17.27 8.25
N LYS A 71 3.16 -17.01 9.12
CA LYS A 71 1.80 -16.67 8.74
C LYS A 71 1.67 -15.17 8.68
N ILE A 72 1.17 -14.64 7.56
CA ILE A 72 1.16 -13.21 7.24
C ILE A 72 -0.25 -12.74 6.91
N LEU A 73 -0.66 -11.62 7.49
CA LEU A 73 -1.85 -10.88 7.11
C LEU A 73 -1.42 -9.61 6.35
N ASN A 74 -1.86 -9.49 5.09
CA ASN A 74 -1.67 -8.32 4.27
C ASN A 74 -2.98 -7.51 4.20
N CYS A 75 -3.05 -6.42 4.95
CA CYS A 75 -4.19 -5.50 5.00
C CYS A 75 -4.06 -4.43 3.92
N PHE A 76 -5.19 -4.08 3.27
CA PHE A 76 -5.22 -3.16 2.12
C PHE A 76 -4.33 -3.70 0.99
N SER A 77 -4.56 -4.95 0.66
CA SER A 77 -3.62 -5.74 -0.14
C SER A 77 -3.48 -5.27 -1.58
N TYR A 78 -4.45 -4.51 -2.10
CA TYR A 78 -4.52 -4.08 -3.50
C TYR A 78 -4.16 -5.25 -4.45
N SER A 79 -3.17 -5.10 -5.30
CA SER A 79 -2.69 -6.14 -6.23
C SER A 79 -1.90 -7.29 -5.58
N GLY A 80 -1.82 -7.35 -4.26
CA GLY A 80 -1.13 -8.43 -3.55
C GLY A 80 0.40 -8.36 -3.57
N GLY A 81 0.99 -7.19 -3.82
CA GLY A 81 2.44 -7.05 -3.95
C GLY A 81 3.22 -7.61 -2.76
N PHE A 82 2.81 -7.31 -1.53
CA PHE A 82 3.41 -7.87 -0.32
C PHE A 82 3.14 -9.38 -0.19
N SER A 83 1.94 -9.85 -0.56
CA SER A 83 1.54 -11.25 -0.45
C SER A 83 2.37 -12.16 -1.36
N VAL A 84 2.51 -11.78 -2.63
CA VAL A 84 3.33 -12.51 -3.61
C VAL A 84 4.79 -12.55 -3.16
N SER A 85 5.34 -11.41 -2.72
CA SER A 85 6.72 -11.32 -2.22
C SER A 85 6.95 -12.21 -1.00
N ALA A 86 6.00 -12.26 -0.06
CA ALA A 86 6.08 -13.08 1.14
C ALA A 86 6.04 -14.60 0.80
N LEU A 87 5.12 -15.02 -0.05
CA LEU A 87 5.00 -16.42 -0.48
C LEU A 87 6.23 -16.89 -1.24
N LYS A 88 6.77 -16.05 -2.14
CA LYS A 88 7.99 -16.34 -2.89
C LYS A 88 9.18 -16.63 -1.98
N ASN A 89 9.19 -16.03 -0.80
CA ASN A 89 10.26 -16.17 0.19
C ASN A 89 9.89 -17.10 1.36
N GLY A 90 8.91 -17.98 1.15
CA GLY A 90 8.64 -19.13 2.02
C GLY A 90 7.69 -18.85 3.17
N ALA A 91 6.79 -17.88 3.07
CA ALA A 91 5.66 -17.79 3.98
C ALA A 91 4.82 -19.07 3.92
N THR A 92 4.32 -19.52 5.05
CA THR A 92 3.52 -20.76 5.16
C THR A 92 2.05 -20.51 4.86
N LEU A 93 1.57 -19.32 5.18
CA LEU A 93 0.20 -18.88 4.90
C LEU A 93 0.21 -17.36 4.73
N VAL A 94 -0.50 -16.87 3.71
CA VAL A 94 -0.75 -15.44 3.53
C VAL A 94 -2.24 -15.21 3.32
N HIS A 95 -2.82 -14.34 4.12
CA HIS A 95 -4.16 -13.82 3.92
C HIS A 95 -4.06 -12.38 3.40
N SER A 96 -4.78 -12.10 2.31
CA SER A 96 -4.87 -10.79 1.67
C SER A 96 -6.26 -10.22 1.87
N VAL A 97 -6.38 -9.02 2.41
CA VAL A 97 -7.66 -8.37 2.70
C VAL A 97 -7.71 -7.01 2.03
N ASP A 98 -8.75 -6.78 1.25
CA ASP A 98 -9.06 -5.48 0.67
C ASP A 98 -10.58 -5.33 0.52
N SER A 99 -11.09 -4.11 0.61
CA SER A 99 -12.51 -3.82 0.43
C SER A 99 -12.94 -3.82 -1.04
N SER A 100 -11.99 -3.69 -1.97
CA SER A 100 -12.21 -3.68 -3.41
C SER A 100 -12.15 -5.09 -3.98
N SER A 101 -13.26 -5.57 -4.55
CA SER A 101 -13.30 -6.85 -5.26
C SER A 101 -12.38 -6.87 -6.49
N ALA A 102 -12.23 -5.73 -7.17
CA ALA A 102 -11.30 -5.60 -8.30
C ALA A 102 -9.84 -5.73 -7.85
N ALA A 103 -9.47 -5.14 -6.70
CA ALA A 103 -8.15 -5.30 -6.11
C ALA A 103 -7.88 -6.75 -5.72
N ILE A 104 -8.85 -7.41 -5.11
CA ILE A 104 -8.74 -8.84 -4.75
C ILE A 104 -8.59 -9.71 -6.00
N GLY A 105 -9.38 -9.47 -7.06
CA GLY A 105 -9.24 -10.22 -8.32
C GLY A 105 -7.83 -10.06 -8.94
N LEU A 106 -7.26 -8.86 -8.88
CA LEU A 106 -5.89 -8.62 -9.33
C LEU A 106 -4.85 -9.31 -8.42
N CYS A 107 -5.11 -9.35 -7.11
CA CYS A 107 -4.26 -10.07 -6.15
C CYS A 107 -4.26 -11.58 -6.44
N GLU A 108 -5.42 -12.18 -6.68
CA GLU A 108 -5.55 -13.60 -7.03
C GLU A 108 -4.83 -13.92 -8.34
N GLU A 109 -4.96 -13.06 -9.35
CA GLU A 109 -4.23 -13.23 -10.61
C GLU A 109 -2.72 -13.16 -10.40
N ASN A 110 -2.23 -12.22 -9.58
CA ASN A 110 -0.81 -12.11 -9.26
C ASN A 110 -0.29 -13.33 -8.49
N LEU A 111 -1.09 -13.92 -7.63
CA LEU A 111 -0.74 -15.16 -6.97
C LEU A 111 -0.69 -16.32 -7.97
N ARG A 112 -1.66 -16.42 -8.87
CA ARG A 112 -1.75 -17.44 -9.91
C ARG A 112 -0.56 -17.43 -10.89
N ILE A 113 -0.18 -16.26 -11.42
CA ILE A 113 0.95 -16.14 -12.37
C ILE A 113 2.30 -16.45 -11.74
N ASN A 114 2.41 -16.39 -10.41
CA ASN A 114 3.60 -16.81 -9.67
C ASN A 114 3.56 -18.28 -9.23
N GLY A 115 2.51 -19.03 -9.59
CA GLY A 115 2.38 -20.45 -9.31
C GLY A 115 2.06 -20.79 -7.84
N PHE A 116 1.42 -19.88 -7.12
CA PHE A 116 0.95 -20.16 -5.77
C PHE A 116 -0.45 -20.77 -5.80
N ASP A 117 -0.62 -21.85 -5.03
CA ASP A 117 -1.88 -22.55 -4.87
C ASP A 117 -2.68 -22.02 -3.67
N SER A 118 -3.98 -22.37 -3.64
CA SER A 118 -4.92 -21.92 -2.60
C SER A 118 -4.65 -22.48 -1.21
N GLU A 119 -3.75 -23.44 -1.05
CA GLU A 119 -3.42 -24.00 0.28
C GLU A 119 -2.59 -23.01 1.10
N LYS A 120 -1.81 -22.16 0.43
CA LYS A 120 -0.89 -21.20 1.07
C LYS A 120 -1.38 -19.78 1.10
N HIS A 121 -2.49 -19.48 0.42
CA HIS A 121 -3.05 -18.13 0.44
C HIS A 121 -4.56 -18.14 0.38
N GLN A 122 -5.17 -17.10 0.94
CA GLN A 122 -6.58 -16.78 0.80
C GLN A 122 -6.75 -15.27 0.64
N CYS A 123 -7.68 -14.89 -0.22
CA CYS A 123 -8.03 -13.51 -0.47
C CYS A 123 -9.45 -13.23 0.04
N PHE A 124 -9.64 -12.06 0.67
CA PHE A 124 -10.92 -11.69 1.30
C PHE A 124 -11.34 -10.29 0.85
N VAL A 125 -12.53 -10.18 0.28
CA VAL A 125 -13.19 -8.89 0.04
C VAL A 125 -13.88 -8.49 1.34
N SER A 126 -13.24 -7.63 2.13
CA SER A 126 -13.75 -7.21 3.44
C SER A 126 -13.17 -5.86 3.87
N ASP A 127 -13.88 -5.14 4.73
CA ASP A 127 -13.24 -4.09 5.51
C ASP A 127 -12.16 -4.68 6.42
N VAL A 128 -11.01 -4.02 6.47
CA VAL A 128 -9.83 -4.52 7.21
C VAL A 128 -10.07 -4.53 8.71
N MET A 129 -10.77 -3.53 9.26
CA MET A 129 -11.05 -3.47 10.69
C MET A 129 -12.02 -4.58 11.10
N ASP A 130 -13.05 -4.82 10.30
CA ASP A 130 -14.02 -5.89 10.51
C ASP A 130 -13.34 -7.25 10.41
N PHE A 131 -12.49 -7.46 9.41
CA PHE A 131 -11.72 -8.69 9.27
C PHE A 131 -10.84 -8.94 10.49
N MET A 132 -10.02 -7.95 10.88
CA MET A 132 -9.13 -8.10 12.05
C MET A 132 -9.90 -8.33 13.35
N GLN A 133 -11.07 -7.73 13.51
CA GLN A 133 -11.89 -7.94 14.70
C GLN A 133 -12.38 -9.38 14.81
N ASN A 134 -12.76 -10.01 13.70
CA ASN A 134 -13.40 -11.33 13.63
C ASN A 134 -12.44 -12.46 13.23
N MET A 135 -11.16 -12.17 12.95
CA MET A 135 -10.22 -13.20 12.50
C MET A 135 -9.98 -14.25 13.58
N ALA A 136 -9.96 -15.52 13.14
CA ALA A 136 -9.66 -16.68 13.97
C ALA A 136 -8.16 -17.06 13.96
N GLU A 137 -7.46 -16.73 12.86
CA GLU A 137 -6.04 -17.04 12.71
C GLU A 137 -5.15 -16.08 13.49
N GLU A 138 -4.05 -16.61 14.03
CA GLU A 138 -2.97 -15.81 14.59
C GLU A 138 -1.86 -15.63 13.56
N TYR A 139 -1.41 -14.40 13.36
CA TYR A 139 -0.35 -14.06 12.40
C TYR A 139 0.95 -13.70 13.10
N ASP A 140 2.05 -14.14 12.46
CA ASP A 140 3.40 -13.76 12.86
C ASP A 140 3.77 -12.36 12.33
N ILE A 141 3.20 -11.96 11.18
CA ILE A 141 3.41 -10.66 10.57
C ILE A 141 2.06 -10.08 10.14
N ILE A 142 1.86 -8.78 10.40
CA ILE A 142 0.72 -8.00 9.87
C ILE A 142 1.28 -6.81 9.09
N VAL A 143 0.89 -6.69 7.82
CA VAL A 143 1.15 -5.52 6.99
C VAL A 143 -0.06 -4.61 7.04
N VAL A 144 0.15 -3.33 7.32
CA VAL A 144 -0.86 -2.28 7.45
C VAL A 144 -0.48 -1.13 6.53
N ASP A 145 -1.01 -1.14 5.31
CA ASP A 145 -0.72 -0.15 4.26
C ASP A 145 -2.02 0.52 3.76
N PRO A 146 -2.70 1.30 4.61
CA PRO A 146 -3.98 1.89 4.28
C PRO A 146 -3.85 3.00 3.24
N PRO A 147 -4.93 3.31 2.50
CA PRO A 147 -4.99 4.50 1.66
C PRO A 147 -4.82 5.77 2.50
N ALA A 148 -4.52 6.90 1.85
CA ALA A 148 -4.36 8.18 2.52
C ALA A 148 -5.64 8.57 3.27
N TYR A 149 -5.59 8.61 4.60
CA TYR A 149 -6.71 9.02 5.44
C TYR A 149 -6.95 10.53 5.44
N ALA A 150 -5.97 11.32 4.98
CA ALA A 150 -6.14 12.76 4.78
C ALA A 150 -5.40 13.23 3.54
N LYS A 151 -6.14 13.96 2.69
CA LYS A 151 -5.62 14.69 1.53
C LYS A 151 -5.48 16.19 1.81
N SER A 152 -6.00 16.69 2.94
CA SER A 152 -5.95 18.10 3.32
C SER A 152 -5.59 18.27 4.78
N ILE A 153 -5.06 19.46 5.12
CA ILE A 153 -4.68 19.81 6.50
C ILE A 153 -5.89 19.75 7.45
N SER A 154 -7.08 20.11 6.97
CA SER A 154 -8.32 20.06 7.77
C SER A 154 -8.70 18.64 8.21
N ALA A 155 -8.37 17.62 7.41
CA ALA A 155 -8.64 16.21 7.72
C ALA A 155 -7.56 15.55 8.58
N LYS A 156 -6.45 16.24 8.86
CA LYS A 156 -5.26 15.70 9.54
C LYS A 156 -5.57 15.03 10.89
N HIS A 157 -6.39 15.68 11.73
CA HIS A 157 -6.73 15.13 13.03
C HIS A 157 -7.46 13.79 12.92
N ASN A 158 -8.44 13.70 12.02
CA ASN A 158 -9.21 12.47 11.78
C ASN A 158 -8.32 11.35 11.23
N ALA A 159 -7.36 11.69 10.35
CA ALA A 159 -6.40 10.74 9.83
C ALA A 159 -5.52 10.15 10.94
N ILE A 160 -4.99 10.99 11.85
CA ILE A 160 -4.20 10.53 13.00
C ILE A 160 -5.02 9.57 13.86
N GLN A 161 -6.30 9.87 14.13
CA GLN A 161 -7.18 8.96 14.88
C GLN A 161 -7.45 7.67 14.13
N GLY A 162 -7.60 7.72 12.81
CA GLY A 162 -7.74 6.53 11.94
C GLY A 162 -6.51 5.63 12.01
N TYR A 163 -5.33 6.19 11.78
CA TYR A 163 -4.06 5.44 11.90
C TYR A 163 -3.85 4.86 13.29
N LYS A 164 -4.19 5.62 14.34
CA LYS A 164 -4.07 5.14 15.71
C LYS A 164 -4.96 3.92 15.98
N ARG A 165 -6.23 3.98 15.59
CA ARG A 165 -7.18 2.85 15.78
C ARG A 165 -6.73 1.61 15.01
N LEU A 166 -6.33 1.79 13.75
CA LEU A 166 -5.88 0.71 12.89
C LEU A 166 -4.62 0.02 13.46
N ASN A 167 -3.62 0.80 13.83
CA ASN A 167 -2.38 0.27 14.40
C ASN A 167 -2.60 -0.37 15.78
N LYS A 168 -3.46 0.23 16.61
CA LYS A 168 -3.84 -0.38 17.89
C LYS A 168 -4.46 -1.76 17.67
N MET A 169 -5.41 -1.89 16.72
CA MET A 169 -6.03 -3.17 16.38
C MET A 169 -4.97 -4.19 15.92
N ALA A 170 -4.08 -3.81 15.04
CA ALA A 170 -2.99 -4.69 14.60
C ALA A 170 -2.10 -5.12 15.79
N MET A 171 -1.77 -4.20 16.70
CA MET A 171 -0.99 -4.49 17.91
C MET A 171 -1.73 -5.43 18.87
N ASP A 172 -3.04 -5.27 19.03
CA ASP A 172 -3.86 -6.13 19.89
C ASP A 172 -3.93 -7.57 19.33
N LYS A 173 -3.96 -7.69 18.01
CA LYS A 173 -4.23 -8.94 17.30
C LYS A 173 -2.97 -9.71 16.86
N ILE A 174 -1.83 -9.06 16.78
CA ILE A 174 -0.57 -9.73 16.39
C ILE A 174 -0.12 -10.70 17.49
N LYS A 175 0.41 -11.84 17.08
CA LYS A 175 1.04 -12.82 17.97
C LYS A 175 2.17 -12.20 18.81
N ALA A 176 2.39 -12.70 20.00
CA ALA A 176 3.53 -12.25 20.81
C ALA A 176 4.86 -12.53 20.11
N GLY A 177 5.72 -11.49 19.99
CA GLY A 177 6.95 -11.56 19.21
C GLY A 177 6.76 -11.40 17.69
N GLY A 178 5.54 -11.14 17.23
CA GLY A 178 5.25 -10.87 15.82
C GLY A 178 5.70 -9.48 15.37
N LEU A 179 5.68 -9.25 14.06
CA LEU A 179 6.11 -8.02 13.40
C LEU A 179 4.92 -7.29 12.78
N ILE A 180 4.91 -5.98 12.86
CA ILE A 180 3.95 -5.13 12.16
C ILE A 180 4.73 -4.24 11.19
N PHE A 181 4.38 -4.30 9.90
CA PHE A 181 4.81 -3.35 8.88
C PHE A 181 3.71 -2.32 8.75
N SER A 182 3.96 -1.09 9.17
CA SER A 182 2.94 -0.03 9.18
C SER A 182 3.38 1.15 8.34
N PHE A 183 2.49 1.58 7.45
CA PHE A 183 2.73 2.64 6.48
C PHE A 183 1.69 3.77 6.60
N SER A 184 2.07 4.94 6.10
CA SER A 184 1.19 6.08 5.90
C SER A 184 1.55 6.75 4.57
N CYS A 185 0.58 6.88 3.68
CA CYS A 185 0.71 7.64 2.43
C CYS A 185 0.07 9.03 2.52
N SER A 186 -0.36 9.49 3.72
CA SER A 186 -0.94 10.82 3.91
C SER A 186 0.16 11.88 3.99
N GLN A 187 0.25 12.75 2.98
CA GLN A 187 1.24 13.84 2.92
C GLN A 187 1.20 14.80 4.12
N VAL A 188 0.00 15.02 4.69
CA VAL A 188 -0.20 15.91 5.84
C VAL A 188 0.18 15.28 7.19
N VAL A 189 0.52 13.99 7.20
CA VAL A 189 0.98 13.24 8.37
C VAL A 189 2.47 12.92 8.16
N ASP A 190 3.32 13.80 8.64
CA ASP A 190 4.76 13.60 8.56
C ASP A 190 5.24 12.41 9.42
N ARG A 191 6.49 11.98 9.21
CA ARG A 191 7.12 10.86 9.92
C ARG A 191 7.05 11.03 11.45
N ARG A 192 7.30 12.22 11.96
CA ARG A 192 7.30 12.49 13.41
C ARG A 192 5.92 12.31 14.01
N MET A 193 4.88 12.81 13.31
CA MET A 193 3.49 12.62 13.72
C MET A 193 3.06 11.17 13.64
N PHE A 194 3.47 10.46 12.58
CA PHE A 194 3.17 9.05 12.45
C PHE A 194 3.80 8.22 13.57
N ASN A 195 5.08 8.45 13.89
CA ASN A 195 5.75 7.79 15.02
C ASN A 195 5.05 8.09 16.36
N ALA A 196 4.64 9.32 16.61
CA ALA A 196 3.87 9.67 17.80
C ALA A 196 2.49 8.96 17.84
N THR A 197 1.87 8.78 16.66
CA THR A 197 0.61 8.04 16.53
C THR A 197 0.79 6.56 16.86
N LEU A 198 1.85 5.93 16.36
CA LEU A 198 2.21 4.54 16.68
C LEU A 198 2.51 4.36 18.17
N GLN A 199 3.25 5.30 18.76
CA GLN A 199 3.52 5.30 20.22
C GLN A 199 2.23 5.39 21.03
N SER A 200 1.31 6.27 20.64
CA SER A 200 0.00 6.40 21.30
C SER A 200 -0.84 5.12 21.16
N ALA A 201 -0.80 4.46 19.99
CA ALA A 201 -1.45 3.18 19.77
C ALA A 201 -0.86 2.08 20.66
N ALA A 202 0.48 2.03 20.78
CA ALA A 202 1.18 1.07 21.63
C ALA A 202 0.82 1.22 23.11
N ILE A 203 0.78 2.46 23.62
CA ILE A 203 0.34 2.74 24.99
C ILE A 203 -1.09 2.24 25.23
N GLN A 204 -1.99 2.50 24.28
CA GLN A 204 -3.41 2.08 24.42
C GLN A 204 -3.61 0.58 24.27
N SER A 205 -2.73 -0.13 23.53
CA SER A 205 -2.78 -1.59 23.45
C SER A 205 -2.21 -2.29 24.69
N GLY A 206 -1.50 -1.57 25.54
CA GLY A 206 -0.81 -2.10 26.72
C GLY A 206 0.37 -3.02 26.38
N ARG A 207 0.74 -3.13 25.10
CA ARG A 207 1.83 -4.02 24.64
C ARG A 207 3.15 -3.27 24.56
N LYS A 208 4.26 -3.99 24.87
CA LYS A 208 5.61 -3.47 24.67
C LYS A 208 5.99 -3.59 23.19
N ILE A 209 6.12 -2.46 22.51
CA ILE A 209 6.49 -2.38 21.10
C ILE A 209 7.91 -1.80 20.96
N ARG A 210 8.64 -2.29 19.98
CA ARG A 210 9.95 -1.77 19.57
C ARG A 210 9.94 -1.48 18.08
N ILE A 211 10.46 -0.34 17.68
CA ILE A 211 10.68 -0.01 16.26
C ILE A 211 12.01 -0.67 15.87
N LEU A 212 11.97 -1.54 14.87
CA LEU A 212 13.15 -2.21 14.33
C LEU A 212 13.73 -1.45 13.14
N HIS A 213 12.85 -0.94 12.28
CA HIS A 213 13.23 -0.23 11.05
C HIS A 213 12.38 1.03 10.91
N GLU A 214 13.01 2.09 10.44
CA GLU A 214 12.32 3.25 9.88
C GLU A 214 12.42 3.16 8.36
N LEU A 215 11.28 2.90 7.71
CA LEU A 215 11.20 2.65 6.28
C LEU A 215 11.12 3.97 5.51
N SER A 216 11.56 3.94 4.27
CA SER A 216 11.48 5.04 3.32
C SER A 216 11.10 4.50 1.95
N GLN A 217 10.74 5.40 1.05
CA GLN A 217 10.52 5.05 -0.35
C GLN A 217 11.82 4.55 -0.99
N ALA A 218 11.66 3.70 -2.00
CA ALA A 218 12.79 3.18 -2.77
C ALA A 218 13.55 4.30 -3.50
N ALA A 219 14.80 4.06 -3.88
CA ALA A 219 15.65 5.03 -4.57
C ALA A 219 15.10 5.53 -5.92
N CYS A 220 14.14 4.82 -6.54
CA CYS A 220 13.41 5.27 -7.72
C CYS A 220 12.40 6.40 -7.43
N HIS A 221 12.14 6.68 -6.15
CA HIS A 221 11.32 7.79 -5.68
C HIS A 221 12.18 8.75 -4.83
N PRO A 222 13.05 9.54 -5.46
CA PRO A 222 13.97 10.43 -4.75
C PRO A 222 13.20 11.53 -4.02
N LEU A 223 13.75 11.97 -2.88
CA LEU A 223 13.28 13.16 -2.18
C LEU A 223 13.49 14.40 -3.05
N ASN A 224 12.42 15.17 -3.26
CA ASN A 224 12.59 16.51 -3.80
C ASN A 224 13.07 17.45 -2.69
N ALA A 225 14.33 17.86 -2.78
CA ALA A 225 14.94 18.71 -1.75
C ALA A 225 14.23 20.06 -1.57
N CYS A 226 13.56 20.56 -2.59
CA CYS A 226 12.81 21.82 -2.53
C CYS A 226 11.48 21.69 -1.79
N LEU A 227 10.87 20.49 -1.81
CA LEU A 227 9.55 20.24 -1.22
C LEU A 227 9.63 19.48 0.11
N LEU A 228 10.81 18.96 0.48
CA LEU A 228 11.05 18.15 1.68
C LEU A 228 10.13 16.94 1.83
N TYR A 229 9.51 16.49 0.75
CA TYR A 229 8.72 15.29 0.77
C TYR A 229 8.90 14.46 -0.51
N THR A 230 8.60 13.18 -0.38
CA THR A 230 8.60 12.25 -1.51
C THR A 230 7.18 12.10 -1.99
N SER A 231 6.97 12.22 -3.29
CA SER A 231 5.72 11.82 -3.91
C SER A 231 6.00 10.79 -5.01
N ASP A 232 5.09 9.89 -5.24
CA ASP A 232 5.00 9.16 -6.50
C ASP A 232 4.67 10.18 -7.60
N ALA A 233 5.20 10.03 -8.80
CA ALA A 233 4.91 10.91 -9.93
C ALA A 233 3.40 11.08 -10.20
N ALA A 234 2.59 10.09 -9.81
CA ALA A 234 1.13 10.17 -9.86
C ALA A 234 0.50 10.98 -8.71
N ASP A 235 1.22 11.19 -7.59
CA ASP A 235 0.76 12.04 -6.48
C ASP A 235 1.09 13.53 -6.69
N GLU A 236 2.05 13.85 -7.58
CA GLU A 236 2.38 15.24 -7.92
C GLU A 236 1.22 15.97 -8.59
N GLU A 237 0.37 15.25 -9.32
CA GLU A 237 -0.82 15.82 -9.95
C GLU A 237 -1.89 16.23 -8.92
N ASP A 238 -2.01 15.54 -7.79
CA ASP A 238 -2.92 15.91 -6.69
C ASP A 238 -2.34 17.01 -5.77
N SER A 239 -1.03 17.26 -5.81
CA SER A 239 -0.35 18.24 -4.95
C SER A 239 -0.23 19.63 -5.60
N VAL A 240 -0.51 19.75 -6.89
CA VAL A 240 -0.56 21.02 -7.58
C VAL A 240 -1.95 21.63 -7.46
N ASP A 241 -2.39 21.89 -6.22
CA ASP A 241 -3.29 23.00 -5.99
C ASP A 241 -2.46 24.26 -6.11
N LEU A 242 -2.35 24.72 -7.32
CA LEU A 242 -1.79 26.02 -7.68
C LEU A 242 -2.78 27.13 -7.27
N GLY A 243 -3.04 27.21 -6.01
CA GLY A 243 -3.40 28.47 -5.38
C GLY A 243 -2.21 29.40 -5.57
N GLY A 244 -2.18 30.07 -6.71
CA GLY A 244 -1.08 30.91 -7.16
C GLY A 244 -0.59 31.84 -6.08
N ARG A 245 0.60 31.57 -5.57
CA ARG A 245 1.54 32.57 -5.08
C ARG A 245 2.92 32.12 -5.49
N ARG A 246 3.37 32.68 -6.62
CA ARG A 246 4.79 32.85 -6.86
C ARG A 246 5.31 33.81 -5.81
N ILE A 247 6.32 33.41 -5.12
CA ILE A 247 7.31 34.33 -4.53
C ILE A 247 8.59 34.13 -5.32
#